data_2928f24f0e1933891467ef7c34dab0b4
#
_entry.id   2928f24f0e1933891467ef7c34dab0b4
#
_cell.length_a   1.000
_cell.length_b   1.000
_cell.length_c   1.000
_cell.angle_alpha   90.00
_cell.angle_beta   90.00
_cell.angle_gamma   90.00
#
_symmetry.space_group_name_H-M   'P 1'
#
loop_
_entity.id
_entity.type
_entity.pdbx_description
1 polymer ?
#
loop_
_entity_poly.entity_id
_entity_poly.type
_entity_poly.pdbx_seq_one_letter_code
_entity_poly.pdbx_strand_id
1 'polypeptide(L)'
;MTYKEEFIKFMVDSGVLTFGDFTLKSGRKAPYFINCGNYKTGEQLAKLGGFYADCIADNKIPVETLFGPAYKGIPLAVSAVIALVTKYGIDVSYCFDRKEA
;
A
#
# COMPACT_ATOMS: atom_id res chain seq x y z
N MET A 1 11.10 -9.35 -14.33
CA MET A 1 10.28 -8.21 -13.91
C MET A 1 10.62 -7.86 -12.47
N THR A 2 10.88 -6.59 -12.20
CA THR A 2 11.17 -6.13 -10.84
C THR A 2 9.89 -6.07 -10.02
N TYR A 3 10.04 -6.03 -8.67
CA TYR A 3 8.85 -5.91 -7.82
C TYR A 3 8.12 -4.59 -8.09
N LYS A 4 8.81 -3.54 -8.51
CA LYS A 4 8.19 -2.26 -8.85
C LYS A 4 7.29 -2.38 -10.08
N GLU A 5 7.76 -3.07 -11.09
CA GLU A 5 6.97 -3.32 -12.30
C GLU A 5 5.78 -4.23 -12.00
N GLU A 6 5.98 -5.24 -11.18
CA GLU A 6 4.91 -6.12 -10.76
C GLU A 6 3.86 -5.37 -9.93
N PHE A 7 4.30 -4.44 -9.11
CA PHE A 7 3.39 -3.61 -8.31
C PHE A 7 2.52 -2.72 -9.21
N ILE A 8 3.14 -2.08 -10.22
CA ILE A 8 2.39 -1.24 -11.16
C ILE A 8 1.35 -2.07 -11.90
N LYS A 9 1.75 -3.25 -12.38
CA LYS A 9 0.83 -4.17 -13.05
C LYS A 9 -0.31 -4.58 -12.11
N PHE A 10 0.01 -4.88 -10.88
CA PHE A 10 -0.98 -5.24 -9.86
C PHE A 10 -1.98 -4.10 -9.62
N MET A 11 -1.51 -2.86 -9.55
CA MET A 11 -2.40 -1.70 -9.39
C MET A 11 -3.36 -1.56 -10.56
N VAL A 12 -2.87 -1.75 -11.79
CA VAL A 12 -3.71 -1.69 -12.99
C VAL A 12 -4.73 -2.82 -12.99
N ASP A 13 -4.27 -4.05 -12.75
CA ASP A 13 -5.14 -5.24 -12.77
C ASP A 13 -6.22 -5.19 -11.69
N SER A 14 -5.92 -4.54 -10.56
CA SER A 14 -6.87 -4.38 -9.46
C SER A 14 -7.84 -3.20 -9.66
N GLY A 15 -7.67 -2.43 -10.73
CA GLY A 15 -8.50 -1.25 -10.96
C GLY A 15 -8.19 -0.08 -10.04
N VAL A 16 -7.06 -0.12 -9.36
CA VAL A 16 -6.61 0.94 -8.44
C VAL A 16 -5.96 2.08 -9.21
N LEU A 17 -5.14 1.74 -10.20
CA LEU A 17 -4.48 2.73 -11.06
C LEU A 17 -5.20 2.78 -12.41
N THR A 18 -5.74 3.93 -12.75
CA THR A 18 -6.39 4.16 -14.03
C THR A 18 -5.75 5.34 -14.74
N PHE A 19 -5.78 5.30 -16.07
CA PHE A 19 -5.21 6.34 -16.91
C PHE A 19 -6.32 7.10 -17.62
N GLY A 20 -6.12 8.40 -17.84
CA GLY A 20 -7.09 9.25 -18.50
C GLY A 20 -6.90 10.71 -18.07
N ASP A 21 -7.90 11.54 -18.38
CA ASP A 21 -7.88 12.94 -17.97
C ASP A 21 -8.65 13.11 -16.67
N PHE A 22 -7.93 13.38 -15.60
CA PHE A 22 -8.53 13.54 -14.27
C PHE A 22 -8.22 14.91 -13.71
N THR A 23 -9.18 15.46 -12.97
CA THR A 23 -8.98 16.69 -12.20
C THR A 23 -8.97 16.32 -10.72
N LEU A 24 -7.87 16.60 -10.04
CA LEU A 24 -7.71 16.29 -8.62
C LEU A 24 -8.46 17.33 -7.78
N LYS A 25 -8.65 17.02 -6.48
CA LYS A 25 -9.30 17.97 -5.55
C LYS A 25 -8.61 19.31 -5.48
N SER A 26 -7.29 19.33 -5.71
CA SER A 26 -6.50 20.57 -5.75
C SER A 26 -6.74 21.41 -7.01
N GLY A 27 -7.51 20.89 -7.98
CA GLY A 27 -7.72 21.52 -9.28
C GLY A 27 -6.65 21.17 -10.31
N ARG A 28 -5.60 20.45 -9.92
CA ARG A 28 -4.56 20.02 -10.85
C ARG A 28 -5.07 18.89 -11.74
N LYS A 29 -4.66 18.90 -12.99
CA LYS A 29 -4.94 17.81 -13.93
C LYS A 29 -3.86 16.77 -13.84
N ALA A 30 -4.27 15.49 -13.90
CA ALA A 30 -3.34 14.38 -13.88
C ALA A 30 -3.73 13.35 -14.94
N PRO A 31 -2.74 12.70 -15.59
CA PRO A 31 -3.04 11.66 -16.59
C PRO A 31 -3.38 10.32 -15.97
N TYR A 32 -3.45 10.23 -14.65
CA TYR A 32 -3.78 9.01 -13.93
C TYR A 32 -4.52 9.33 -12.64
N PHE A 33 -5.17 8.31 -12.09
CA PHE A 33 -5.85 8.39 -10.81
C PHE A 33 -5.61 7.10 -10.02
N ILE A 34 -5.36 7.22 -8.73
CA ILE A 34 -5.13 6.09 -7.84
C ILE A 34 -6.27 6.05 -6.83
N ASN A 35 -7.01 4.93 -6.80
CA ASN A 35 -8.09 4.70 -5.86
C ASN A 35 -7.84 3.45 -5.05
N CYS A 36 -7.19 3.62 -3.90
CA CYS A 36 -6.85 2.50 -3.00
C CYS A 36 -8.07 1.80 -2.42
N GLY A 37 -9.26 2.42 -2.48
CA GLY A 37 -10.50 1.78 -2.07
C GLY A 37 -10.88 0.58 -2.92
N ASN A 38 -10.24 0.39 -4.08
CA ASN A 38 -10.48 -0.78 -4.93
C ASN A 38 -9.71 -2.02 -4.50
N TYR A 39 -8.84 -1.93 -3.51
CA TYR A 39 -8.27 -3.11 -2.85
C TYR A 39 -9.29 -3.62 -1.84
N LYS A 40 -9.97 -4.71 -2.16
CA LYS A 40 -11.14 -5.17 -1.39
C LYS A 40 -11.02 -6.59 -0.85
N THR A 41 -10.18 -7.43 -1.46
CA THR A 41 -10.10 -8.84 -1.10
C THR A 41 -8.86 -9.12 -0.27
N GLY A 42 -8.90 -10.26 0.45
CA GLY A 42 -7.73 -10.73 1.19
C GLY A 42 -6.53 -10.99 0.30
N GLU A 43 -6.77 -11.51 -0.90
CA GLU A 43 -5.70 -11.74 -1.86
C GLU A 43 -5.05 -10.42 -2.29
N GLN A 44 -5.86 -9.41 -2.58
CA GLN A 44 -5.35 -8.09 -2.94
C GLN A 44 -4.56 -7.46 -1.80
N LEU A 45 -5.07 -7.55 -0.57
CA LEU A 45 -4.37 -7.00 0.60
C LEU A 45 -3.07 -7.76 0.89
N ALA A 46 -3.07 -9.07 0.72
CA ALA A 46 -1.86 -9.86 0.92
C ALA A 46 -0.77 -9.46 -0.08
N LYS A 47 -1.13 -9.30 -1.34
CA LYS A 47 -0.19 -8.88 -2.38
C LYS A 47 0.31 -7.45 -2.14
N LEU A 48 -0.60 -6.55 -1.78
CA LEU A 48 -0.26 -5.17 -1.48
C LEU A 48 0.74 -5.08 -0.33
N GLY A 49 0.47 -5.78 0.76
CA GLY A 49 1.39 -5.84 1.89
C GLY A 49 2.74 -6.43 1.49
N GLY A 50 2.73 -7.44 0.63
CA GLY A 50 3.95 -8.04 0.08
C GLY A 50 4.81 -7.04 -0.68
N PHE A 51 4.20 -6.18 -1.48
CA PHE A 51 4.94 -5.14 -2.21
C PHE A 51 5.52 -4.08 -1.28
N TYR A 52 4.79 -3.68 -0.23
CA TYR A 52 5.34 -2.78 0.78
C TYR A 52 6.53 -3.42 1.49
N ALA A 53 6.41 -4.69 1.86
CA ALA A 53 7.50 -5.42 2.50
C ALA A 53 8.73 -5.51 1.59
N ASP A 54 8.50 -5.79 0.30
CA ASP A 54 9.58 -5.84 -0.70
C ASP A 54 10.32 -4.50 -0.78
N CYS A 55 9.57 -3.40 -0.77
CA CYS A 55 10.16 -2.07 -0.81
C CYS A 55 11.02 -1.80 0.42
N ILE A 56 10.51 -2.13 1.60
CA ILE A 56 11.22 -1.92 2.86
C ILE A 56 12.49 -2.76 2.90
N ALA A 57 12.40 -4.04 2.53
CA ALA A 57 13.53 -4.96 2.56
C ALA A 57 14.58 -4.60 1.50
N ASP A 58 14.14 -4.29 0.28
CA ASP A 58 15.04 -3.98 -0.83
C ASP A 58 15.85 -2.71 -0.55
N ASN A 59 15.22 -1.72 0.05
CA ASN A 59 15.86 -0.44 0.37
C ASN A 59 16.49 -0.42 1.76
N LYS A 60 16.44 -1.53 2.48
CA LYS A 60 17.01 -1.68 3.83
C LYS A 60 16.56 -0.56 4.77
N ILE A 61 15.25 -0.25 4.72
CA ILE A 61 14.67 0.80 5.55
C ILE A 61 14.59 0.29 6.99
N PRO A 62 15.22 0.98 7.97
CA PRO A 62 15.10 0.57 9.37
C PRO A 62 13.69 0.90 9.87
N VAL A 63 12.98 -0.13 10.33
CA VAL A 63 11.59 0.03 10.80
C VAL A 63 11.44 -0.68 12.13
N GLU A 64 10.93 0.03 13.13
CA GLU A 64 10.53 -0.58 14.40
C GLU A 64 9.02 -0.67 14.49
N THR A 65 8.32 0.32 13.97
CA THR A 65 6.86 0.40 14.00
C THR A 65 6.34 1.03 12.71
N LEU A 66 5.26 0.47 12.17
CA LEU A 66 4.56 1.06 11.04
C LEU A 66 3.31 1.74 11.54
N PHE A 67 3.12 3.00 11.14
CA PHE A 67 1.94 3.78 11.49
C PHE A 67 0.92 3.75 10.36
N GLY A 68 -0.32 3.37 10.68
CA GLY A 68 -1.44 3.40 9.73
C GLY A 68 -2.36 4.56 10.05
N PRO A 69 -2.34 5.64 9.26
CA PRO A 69 -3.26 6.76 9.49
C PRO A 69 -4.70 6.34 9.21
N ALA A 70 -5.61 6.76 10.10
CA ALA A 70 -7.03 6.42 9.97
C ALA A 70 -7.59 7.07 8.70
N TYR A 71 -8.42 6.36 7.94
CA TYR A 71 -8.81 4.98 8.27
C TYR A 71 -8.24 4.00 7.26
N LYS A 72 -8.02 4.44 6.01
CA LYS A 72 -7.55 3.57 4.91
C LYS A 72 -6.12 3.07 5.12
N GLY A 73 -5.31 3.83 5.85
CA GLY A 73 -3.93 3.43 6.13
C GLY A 73 -3.80 2.28 7.12
N ILE A 74 -4.85 2.02 7.93
CA ILE A 74 -4.78 0.96 8.94
C ILE A 74 -4.64 -0.42 8.28
N PRO A 75 -5.51 -0.83 7.34
CA PRO A 75 -5.32 -2.11 6.67
C PRO A 75 -4.00 -2.21 5.91
N LEU A 76 -3.50 -1.09 5.36
CA LEU A 76 -2.22 -1.09 4.66
C LEU A 76 -1.08 -1.42 5.62
N ALA A 77 -1.04 -0.77 6.79
CA ALA A 77 -0.02 -1.03 7.79
C ALA A 77 -0.08 -2.47 8.29
N VAL A 78 -1.28 -2.98 8.56
CA VAL A 78 -1.47 -4.36 9.01
C VAL A 78 -0.97 -5.34 7.95
N SER A 79 -1.35 -5.14 6.69
CA SER A 79 -0.90 -5.99 5.59
C SER A 79 0.61 -5.99 5.45
N ALA A 80 1.23 -4.81 5.60
CA ALA A 80 2.68 -4.67 5.47
C ALA A 80 3.44 -5.39 6.59
N VAL A 81 2.98 -5.25 7.86
CA VAL A 81 3.67 -5.91 8.98
C VAL A 81 3.54 -7.42 8.90
N ILE A 82 2.39 -7.93 8.45
CA ILE A 82 2.20 -9.37 8.25
C ILE A 82 3.15 -9.87 7.17
N ALA A 83 3.25 -9.16 6.05
CA ALA A 83 4.13 -9.55 4.95
C ALA A 83 5.61 -9.49 5.36
N LEU A 84 6.01 -8.50 6.16
CA LEU A 84 7.39 -8.39 6.65
C LEU A 84 7.78 -9.63 7.44
N VAL A 85 6.95 -10.09 8.35
CA VAL A 85 7.28 -11.27 9.14
C VAL A 85 7.17 -12.56 8.32
N THR A 86 6.18 -12.68 7.45
CA THR A 86 5.97 -13.93 6.69
C THR A 86 6.96 -14.08 5.53
N LYS A 87 7.35 -13.00 4.87
CA LYS A 87 8.28 -13.06 3.74
C LYS A 87 9.74 -12.92 4.15
N TYR A 88 10.04 -12.12 5.15
CA TYR A 88 11.41 -11.75 5.47
C TYR A 88 11.83 -12.05 6.90
N GLY A 89 10.91 -12.53 7.72
CA GLY A 89 11.21 -12.80 9.12
C GLY A 89 11.49 -11.54 9.94
N ILE A 90 11.04 -10.38 9.44
CA ILE A 90 11.22 -9.10 10.12
C ILE A 90 9.95 -8.81 10.91
N ASP A 91 10.04 -8.91 12.23
CA ASP A 91 8.90 -8.69 13.12
C ASP A 91 8.92 -7.26 13.64
N VAL A 92 7.93 -6.49 13.27
CA VAL A 92 7.78 -5.09 13.69
C VAL A 92 6.37 -4.88 14.23
N SER A 93 6.21 -3.87 15.06
CA SER A 93 4.89 -3.52 15.58
C SER A 93 4.17 -2.56 14.63
N TYR A 94 2.89 -2.37 14.87
CA TYR A 94 2.13 -1.35 14.15
C TYR A 94 1.29 -0.55 15.13
N CYS A 95 0.94 0.65 14.73
CA CYS A 95 0.04 1.51 15.49
C CYS A 95 -0.83 2.31 14.53
N PHE A 96 -1.86 2.90 15.06
CA PHE A 96 -2.81 3.67 14.25
C PHE A 96 -3.47 4.72 15.13
N ASP A 97 -4.07 5.72 14.48
CA ASP A 97 -4.86 6.73 15.16
C ASP A 97 -6.34 6.53 14.83
N ARG A 98 -7.16 7.38 15.39
CA ARG A 98 -8.56 7.46 15.03
C ARG A 98 -8.93 8.94 14.92
N LYS A 99 -9.95 9.21 14.11
CA LYS A 99 -10.45 10.57 13.99
C LYS A 99 -11.48 10.83 15.08
N GLU A 100 -11.30 11.93 15.78
CA GLU A 100 -12.27 12.39 16.77
C GLU A 100 -13.37 13.18 16.07
N ALA A 101 -14.61 13.03 16.58
CA ALA A 101 -15.76 13.78 16.05
C ALA A 101 -15.69 15.25 16.47
#